data_92aa1d87236937244a8a1c3e29be7768
#
_entry.id   92aa1d87236937244a8a1c3e29be7768
#
_cell.length_a   1.000
_cell.length_b   1.000
_cell.length_c   1.000
_cell.angle_alpha   90.00
_cell.angle_beta   90.00
_cell.angle_gamma   90.00
#
_symmetry.space_group_name_H-M   'P 1'
#
loop_
_entity.id
_entity.type
_entity.pdbx_description
1 polymer ?
#
loop_
_entity_poly.entity_id
_entity_poly.type
_entity_poly.pdbx_seq_one_letter_code
_entity_poly.pdbx_strand_id
1 'polypeptide(L)'
;MPDARRRDAPDRNLALELVRVTEAGAMAAGRWVGRGDKEGGDGAAVDAMRQLVNSVSMRGVVVIGEGEKDNAPMLYNGEEVGNGDGPDCDFAVDPIDGTTLMSKGMPNAISVLAVAERGAMFDPSAVFYMNKIAVGPDAVDAIDITAPIGENIRKVAKAKNSSVADLTVCILDRPRHERLIADARAAGARIRLISDGDVAGAIAACRPDSGTDLLAGIGGTPEGIITAAAIRCMGGAIQAQLAPKDDDERQKAVDRGHDLDRVLSTEDLVSGENVFFSATGITDGDLLKGVRFYGGGCTTQSIVMRGKSGTVRMIEAYHRLSKLNEYAAVDFTGDTSAAYPLP
;
A
#
# COMPACT_ATOMS: atom_id res chain seq x y z
N MET A 1 -18.02 -19.41 41.02
CA MET A 1 -16.71 -18.90 40.59
C MET A 1 -16.75 -18.77 39.09
N PRO A 2 -16.60 -17.59 38.51
CA PRO A 2 -16.56 -17.46 37.03
C PRO A 2 -15.28 -18.10 36.52
N ASP A 3 -15.48 -18.93 35.53
CA ASP A 3 -14.49 -19.73 34.82
C ASP A 3 -13.31 -18.86 34.36
N ALA A 4 -12.11 -19.24 34.78
CA ALA A 4 -10.88 -18.55 34.39
C ALA A 4 -10.76 -18.62 32.88
N ARG A 5 -10.88 -17.45 32.24
CA ARG A 5 -10.74 -17.17 30.84
C ARG A 5 -9.84 -18.18 30.14
N ARG A 6 -10.42 -19.09 29.36
CA ARG A 6 -9.72 -19.70 28.24
C ARG A 6 -9.19 -18.52 27.42
N ARG A 7 -7.91 -18.24 27.52
CA ARG A 7 -7.24 -17.44 26.48
C ARG A 7 -7.32 -18.31 25.25
N ASP A 8 -8.16 -17.92 24.30
CA ASP A 8 -8.18 -18.56 23.01
C ASP A 8 -6.74 -18.63 22.51
N ALA A 9 -6.38 -19.77 21.90
CA ALA A 9 -5.08 -19.91 21.29
C ALA A 9 -4.86 -18.73 20.33
N PRO A 10 -3.65 -18.14 20.25
CA PRO A 10 -3.39 -17.05 19.33
C PRO A 10 -3.83 -17.43 17.93
N ASP A 11 -4.59 -16.55 17.26
CA ASP A 11 -4.99 -16.76 15.88
C ASP A 11 -3.76 -17.01 15.01
N ARG A 12 -3.94 -17.76 13.93
CA ARG A 12 -2.90 -17.98 12.93
C ARG A 12 -2.39 -16.63 12.42
N ASN A 13 -1.08 -16.44 12.45
CA ASN A 13 -0.44 -15.24 11.97
C ASN A 13 0.03 -15.42 10.53
N LEU A 14 -0.71 -14.85 9.56
CA LEU A 14 -0.40 -14.92 8.14
C LEU A 14 0.77 -14.01 7.72
N ALA A 15 1.29 -13.17 8.61
CA ALA A 15 2.25 -12.11 8.26
C ALA A 15 3.46 -12.62 7.44
N LEU A 16 4.08 -13.75 7.83
CA LEU A 16 5.23 -14.31 7.12
C LEU A 16 4.85 -14.99 5.79
N GLU A 17 3.63 -15.51 5.69
CA GLU A 17 3.10 -16.04 4.44
C GLU A 17 2.88 -14.91 3.42
N LEU A 18 2.33 -13.79 3.89
CA LEU A 18 2.04 -12.61 3.06
C LEU A 18 3.31 -11.88 2.61
N VAL A 19 4.35 -11.85 3.45
CA VAL A 19 5.64 -11.28 3.06
C VAL A 19 6.24 -11.98 1.83
N ARG A 20 6.12 -13.31 1.74
CA ARG A 20 6.61 -14.07 0.58
C ARG A 20 5.95 -13.64 -0.73
N VAL A 21 4.70 -13.20 -0.67
CA VAL A 21 3.96 -12.72 -1.84
C VAL A 21 4.53 -11.39 -2.33
N THR A 22 4.75 -10.42 -1.42
CA THR A 22 5.35 -9.13 -1.79
C THR A 22 6.83 -9.25 -2.18
N GLU A 23 7.58 -10.18 -1.57
CA GLU A 23 8.95 -10.51 -1.99
C GLU A 23 8.98 -11.04 -3.42
N ALA A 24 8.04 -11.92 -3.79
CA ALA A 24 7.95 -12.45 -5.15
C ALA A 24 7.67 -11.35 -6.18
N GLY A 25 6.67 -10.47 -5.91
CA GLY A 25 6.39 -9.32 -6.75
C GLY A 25 7.59 -8.40 -6.91
N ALA A 26 8.23 -8.05 -5.79
CA ALA A 26 9.40 -7.17 -5.79
C ALA A 26 10.59 -7.79 -6.54
N MET A 27 10.87 -9.09 -6.37
CA MET A 27 11.96 -9.76 -7.10
C MET A 27 11.68 -9.82 -8.60
N ALA A 28 10.44 -10.08 -9.00
CA ALA A 28 10.05 -10.08 -10.41
C ALA A 28 10.17 -8.69 -11.02
N ALA A 29 9.54 -7.68 -10.41
CA ALA A 29 9.63 -6.27 -10.83
C ALA A 29 11.07 -5.73 -10.83
N GLY A 30 11.89 -6.17 -9.87
CA GLY A 30 13.29 -5.76 -9.73
C GLY A 30 14.14 -6.05 -10.97
N ARG A 31 13.77 -7.03 -11.79
CA ARG A 31 14.41 -7.32 -13.08
C ARG A 31 14.09 -6.28 -14.16
N TRP A 32 13.04 -5.50 -13.97
CA TRP A 32 12.57 -4.49 -14.92
C TRP A 32 12.98 -3.06 -14.54
N VAL A 33 13.64 -2.87 -13.41
CA VAL A 33 14.09 -1.57 -12.94
C VAL A 33 14.98 -0.88 -13.97
N GLY A 34 14.58 0.34 -14.36
CA GLY A 34 15.33 1.20 -15.29
C GLY A 34 15.25 0.77 -16.76
N ARG A 35 14.38 -0.18 -17.13
CA ARG A 35 14.25 -0.65 -18.51
C ARG A 35 13.26 0.16 -19.36
N GLY A 36 12.52 1.10 -18.77
CA GLY A 36 11.52 1.91 -19.47
C GLY A 36 10.20 1.19 -19.78
N ASP A 37 10.12 -0.09 -19.50
CA ASP A 37 8.95 -0.93 -19.78
C ASP A 37 8.11 -1.10 -18.50
N LYS A 38 6.99 -0.37 -18.43
CA LYS A 38 6.06 -0.42 -17.30
C LYS A 38 5.23 -1.70 -17.31
N GLU A 39 4.67 -2.02 -18.48
CA GLU A 39 3.73 -3.14 -18.65
C GLU A 39 4.43 -4.48 -18.41
N GLY A 40 5.65 -4.63 -18.93
CA GLY A 40 6.45 -5.83 -18.70
C GLY A 40 6.80 -6.04 -17.22
N GLY A 41 7.16 -4.97 -16.51
CA GLY A 41 7.44 -5.04 -15.08
C GLY A 41 6.21 -5.36 -14.25
N ASP A 42 5.09 -4.74 -14.59
CA ASP A 42 3.81 -4.90 -13.91
C ASP A 42 3.29 -6.32 -14.10
N GLY A 43 3.24 -6.81 -15.33
CA GLY A 43 2.84 -8.19 -15.62
C GLY A 43 3.71 -9.22 -14.90
N ALA A 44 5.03 -9.03 -14.85
CA ALA A 44 5.92 -9.93 -14.13
C ALA A 44 5.65 -9.96 -12.62
N ALA A 45 5.35 -8.79 -12.01
CA ALA A 45 5.01 -8.71 -10.60
C ALA A 45 3.66 -9.38 -10.29
N VAL A 46 2.63 -9.12 -11.12
CA VAL A 46 1.30 -9.74 -11.03
C VAL A 46 1.41 -11.26 -11.06
N ASP A 47 2.11 -11.81 -12.06
CA ASP A 47 2.28 -13.26 -12.24
C ASP A 47 2.94 -13.90 -11.01
N ALA A 48 4.01 -13.30 -10.52
CA ALA A 48 4.75 -13.80 -9.38
C ALA A 48 3.92 -13.76 -8.09
N MET A 49 3.23 -12.65 -7.83
CA MET A 49 2.38 -12.50 -6.65
C MET A 49 1.21 -13.47 -6.68
N ARG A 50 0.52 -13.60 -7.81
CA ARG A 50 -0.61 -14.51 -7.96
C ARG A 50 -0.24 -15.97 -7.68
N GLN A 51 0.90 -16.41 -8.17
CA GLN A 51 1.36 -17.79 -7.93
C GLN A 51 1.62 -18.03 -6.43
N LEU A 52 2.25 -17.09 -5.74
CA LEU A 52 2.57 -17.24 -4.33
C LEU A 52 1.34 -17.07 -3.43
N VAL A 53 0.44 -16.14 -3.72
CA VAL A 53 -0.76 -15.93 -2.91
C VAL A 53 -1.66 -17.17 -2.89
N ASN A 54 -1.70 -17.93 -3.98
CA ASN A 54 -2.46 -19.18 -4.06
C ASN A 54 -1.90 -20.32 -3.19
N SER A 55 -0.71 -20.15 -2.61
CA SER A 55 -0.16 -21.06 -1.60
C SER A 55 -0.52 -20.67 -0.16
N VAL A 56 -1.06 -19.47 0.05
CA VAL A 56 -1.39 -18.95 1.40
C VAL A 56 -2.70 -19.59 1.88
N SER A 57 -2.70 -20.04 3.14
CA SER A 57 -3.90 -20.66 3.73
C SER A 57 -4.94 -19.60 4.10
N MET A 58 -5.74 -19.23 3.12
CA MET A 58 -6.90 -18.34 3.24
C MET A 58 -7.90 -18.61 2.11
N ARG A 59 -9.13 -18.16 2.31
CA ARG A 59 -10.17 -18.00 1.26
C ARG A 59 -10.30 -16.51 1.00
N GLY A 60 -9.37 -15.99 0.18
CA GLY A 60 -9.30 -14.58 -0.17
C GLY A 60 -10.19 -14.25 -1.34
N VAL A 61 -10.70 -13.01 -1.39
CA VAL A 61 -11.26 -12.40 -2.59
C VAL A 61 -10.58 -11.06 -2.81
N VAL A 62 -10.10 -10.84 -4.02
CA VAL A 62 -9.50 -9.57 -4.41
C VAL A 62 -10.59 -8.50 -4.44
N VAL A 63 -10.48 -7.51 -3.57
CA VAL A 63 -11.36 -6.33 -3.55
C VAL A 63 -10.69 -5.12 -4.18
N ILE A 64 -9.35 -5.12 -4.19
CA ILE A 64 -8.49 -4.15 -4.86
C ILE A 64 -7.38 -4.91 -5.57
N GLY A 65 -7.29 -4.76 -6.88
CA GLY A 65 -6.31 -5.42 -7.72
C GLY A 65 -6.05 -4.65 -9.00
N GLU A 66 -5.53 -5.33 -10.03
CA GLU A 66 -5.05 -4.74 -11.30
C GLU A 66 -6.17 -4.32 -12.28
N GLY A 67 -7.40 -4.19 -11.84
CA GLY A 67 -8.50 -3.69 -12.64
C GLY A 67 -9.64 -4.66 -12.88
N GLU A 68 -10.42 -4.40 -13.93
CA GLU A 68 -11.57 -5.22 -14.28
C GLU A 68 -11.12 -6.50 -15.03
N LYS A 69 -11.87 -7.59 -14.85
CA LYS A 69 -11.60 -8.92 -15.38
C LYS A 69 -11.19 -8.96 -16.86
N ASP A 70 -11.77 -8.09 -17.69
CA ASP A 70 -11.53 -8.08 -19.14
C ASP A 70 -10.21 -7.36 -19.51
N ASN A 71 -9.68 -6.53 -18.60
CA ASN A 71 -8.46 -5.75 -18.81
C ASN A 71 -7.25 -6.33 -18.07
N ALA A 72 -7.47 -7.09 -17.00
CA ALA A 72 -6.42 -7.77 -16.25
C ALA A 72 -6.79 -9.24 -16.06
N PRO A 73 -6.06 -10.19 -16.66
CA PRO A 73 -6.38 -11.62 -16.58
C PRO A 73 -6.11 -12.22 -15.20
N MET A 74 -5.42 -11.50 -14.32
CA MET A 74 -5.00 -11.98 -13.00
C MET A 74 -5.07 -10.86 -11.95
N LEU A 75 -5.34 -11.24 -10.69
CA LEU A 75 -5.52 -10.35 -9.55
C LEU A 75 -6.57 -9.25 -9.81
N TYR A 76 -7.62 -9.58 -10.57
CA TYR A 76 -8.73 -8.67 -10.85
C TYR A 76 -9.73 -8.65 -9.69
N ASN A 77 -10.48 -7.57 -9.56
CA ASN A 77 -11.51 -7.43 -8.53
C ASN A 77 -12.55 -8.55 -8.61
N GLY A 78 -12.70 -9.31 -7.52
CA GLY A 78 -13.56 -10.48 -7.42
C GLY A 78 -12.85 -11.82 -7.68
N GLU A 79 -11.55 -11.83 -8.05
CA GLU A 79 -10.79 -13.09 -8.16
C GLU A 79 -10.65 -13.75 -6.78
N GLU A 80 -10.87 -15.06 -6.72
CA GLU A 80 -10.60 -15.87 -5.53
C GLU A 80 -9.12 -16.21 -5.46
N VAL A 81 -8.49 -15.99 -4.31
CA VAL A 81 -7.07 -16.23 -4.05
C VAL A 81 -6.86 -16.98 -2.73
N GLY A 82 -5.70 -17.59 -2.59
CA GLY A 82 -5.39 -18.48 -1.47
C GLY A 82 -5.61 -19.94 -1.85
N ASN A 83 -5.26 -20.86 -0.93
CA ASN A 83 -5.36 -22.30 -1.19
C ASN A 83 -6.76 -22.88 -0.89
N GLY A 84 -7.73 -22.05 -0.53
CA GLY A 84 -9.10 -22.45 -0.18
C GLY A 84 -9.28 -22.93 1.26
N ASP A 85 -8.20 -23.02 2.05
CA ASP A 85 -8.24 -23.37 3.46
C ASP A 85 -7.98 -22.14 4.34
N GLY A 86 -8.58 -22.09 5.54
CA GLY A 86 -8.32 -20.99 6.49
C GLY A 86 -9.41 -19.93 6.52
N PRO A 87 -9.11 -18.69 6.96
CA PRO A 87 -10.10 -17.64 7.14
C PRO A 87 -10.60 -17.05 5.82
N ASP A 88 -11.85 -16.55 5.85
CA ASP A 88 -12.40 -15.72 4.77
C ASP A 88 -11.81 -14.32 4.86
N CYS A 89 -11.22 -13.83 3.76
CA CYS A 89 -10.49 -12.57 3.75
C CYS A 89 -10.86 -11.70 2.53
N ASP A 90 -10.82 -10.38 2.74
CA ASP A 90 -10.63 -9.40 1.68
C ASP A 90 -9.14 -9.29 1.40
N PHE A 91 -8.77 -9.22 0.13
CA PHE A 91 -7.40 -9.10 -0.35
C PHE A 91 -7.27 -7.87 -1.23
N ALA A 92 -6.35 -6.99 -0.88
CA ALA A 92 -6.01 -5.80 -1.64
C ALA A 92 -4.55 -5.88 -2.06
N VAL A 93 -4.26 -5.57 -3.31
CA VAL A 93 -2.91 -5.68 -3.86
C VAL A 93 -2.63 -4.55 -4.85
N ASP A 94 -1.41 -4.04 -4.78
CA ASP A 94 -0.77 -3.25 -5.83
C ASP A 94 0.62 -3.87 -6.05
N PRO A 95 0.80 -4.61 -7.14
CA PRO A 95 2.06 -5.28 -7.43
C PRO A 95 3.25 -4.33 -7.55
N ILE A 96 3.03 -3.10 -8.05
CA ILE A 96 4.05 -2.05 -8.14
C ILE A 96 3.45 -0.68 -7.82
N ASP A 97 3.32 -0.31 -6.54
CA ASP A 97 3.10 1.08 -6.16
C ASP A 97 4.32 1.91 -6.60
N GLY A 98 4.11 2.75 -7.61
CA GLY A 98 5.18 3.48 -8.28
C GLY A 98 5.74 2.82 -9.55
N THR A 99 4.89 2.30 -10.45
CA THR A 99 5.29 1.70 -11.74
C THR A 99 6.19 2.64 -12.57
N THR A 100 5.92 3.96 -12.53
CA THR A 100 6.78 4.96 -13.19
C THR A 100 8.16 5.03 -12.56
N LEU A 101 8.26 4.92 -11.24
CA LEU A 101 9.54 4.94 -10.52
C LEU A 101 10.36 3.71 -10.89
N MET A 102 9.76 2.53 -10.84
CA MET A 102 10.40 1.28 -11.22
C MET A 102 10.93 1.34 -12.65
N SER A 103 10.09 1.71 -13.63
CA SER A 103 10.48 1.72 -15.05
C SER A 103 11.62 2.69 -15.37
N LYS A 104 11.73 3.80 -14.63
CA LYS A 104 12.80 4.80 -14.76
C LYS A 104 14.00 4.56 -13.86
N GLY A 105 14.00 3.53 -13.02
CA GLY A 105 15.04 3.27 -12.03
C GLY A 105 15.11 4.34 -10.94
N MET A 106 13.99 5.00 -10.65
CA MET A 106 13.87 6.00 -9.59
C MET A 106 13.58 5.32 -8.24
N PRO A 107 13.91 5.97 -7.12
CA PRO A 107 13.69 5.40 -5.79
C PRO A 107 12.20 5.35 -5.39
N ASN A 108 11.89 4.55 -4.36
CA ASN A 108 10.61 4.43 -3.66
C ASN A 108 9.53 3.60 -4.37
N ALA A 109 9.84 2.77 -5.37
CA ALA A 109 8.89 1.77 -5.87
C ALA A 109 8.83 0.58 -4.90
N ILE A 110 7.62 0.14 -4.55
CA ILE A 110 7.36 -0.97 -3.63
C ILE A 110 6.29 -1.91 -4.16
N SER A 111 6.35 -3.19 -3.79
CA SER A 111 5.27 -4.16 -4.00
C SER A 111 4.48 -4.28 -2.71
N VAL A 112 3.15 -4.13 -2.76
CA VAL A 112 2.31 -4.05 -1.55
C VAL A 112 1.08 -4.93 -1.62
N LEU A 113 0.63 -5.38 -0.45
CA LEU A 113 -0.67 -6.00 -0.25
C LEU A 113 -1.22 -5.73 1.15
N ALA A 114 -2.54 -5.83 1.27
CA ALA A 114 -3.24 -5.85 2.55
C ALA A 114 -4.26 -6.98 2.58
N VAL A 115 -4.49 -7.53 3.78
CA VAL A 115 -5.51 -8.57 4.03
C VAL A 115 -6.30 -8.15 5.25
N ALA A 116 -7.62 -8.26 5.17
CA ALA A 116 -8.54 -8.04 6.29
C ALA A 116 -9.62 -9.12 6.32
N GLU A 117 -10.47 -9.15 7.34
CA GLU A 117 -11.61 -10.03 7.39
C GLU A 117 -12.56 -9.74 6.21
N ARG A 118 -13.30 -10.75 5.74
CA ARG A 118 -14.24 -10.60 4.64
C ARG A 118 -15.26 -9.48 4.91
N GLY A 119 -15.40 -8.54 3.94
CA GLY A 119 -16.28 -7.39 4.01
C GLY A 119 -15.75 -6.24 4.86
N ALA A 120 -14.46 -6.28 5.26
CA ALA A 120 -13.84 -5.25 6.07
C ALA A 120 -13.26 -4.09 5.25
N MET A 121 -13.00 -4.29 3.96
CA MET A 121 -12.44 -3.24 3.08
C MET A 121 -13.54 -2.50 2.33
N PHE A 122 -13.38 -1.18 2.21
CA PHE A 122 -14.25 -0.33 1.40
C PHE A 122 -14.17 -0.73 -0.07
N ASP A 123 -15.31 -0.73 -0.78
CA ASP A 123 -15.35 -1.00 -2.23
C ASP A 123 -14.99 0.26 -3.03
N PRO A 124 -13.82 0.30 -3.71
CA PRO A 124 -13.35 1.47 -4.45
C PRO A 124 -13.94 1.61 -5.86
N SER A 125 -14.73 0.64 -6.32
CA SER A 125 -15.08 0.44 -7.73
C SER A 125 -15.88 1.56 -8.39
N ALA A 126 -16.36 2.54 -7.60
CA ALA A 126 -17.15 3.65 -8.11
C ALA A 126 -16.32 4.87 -8.53
N VAL A 127 -15.18 5.14 -7.85
CA VAL A 127 -14.41 6.37 -8.03
C VAL A 127 -12.92 6.08 -8.00
N PHE A 128 -12.21 6.49 -9.05
CA PHE A 128 -10.78 6.21 -9.20
C PHE A 128 -9.89 6.99 -8.23
N TYR A 129 -10.26 8.22 -7.87
CA TYR A 129 -9.49 9.08 -6.98
C TYR A 129 -10.20 9.35 -5.65
N MET A 130 -9.40 9.59 -4.61
CA MET A 130 -9.84 10.17 -3.35
C MET A 130 -8.89 11.28 -2.89
N ASN A 131 -9.45 12.33 -2.28
CA ASN A 131 -8.70 13.25 -1.45
C ASN A 131 -8.40 12.55 -0.12
N LYS A 132 -7.20 12.64 0.39
CA LYS A 132 -6.76 11.96 1.61
C LYS A 132 -5.81 12.79 2.44
N ILE A 133 -5.88 12.62 3.76
CA ILE A 133 -4.97 13.18 4.73
C ILE A 133 -4.63 12.09 5.75
N ALA A 134 -3.34 11.90 6.04
CA ALA A 134 -2.88 10.82 6.92
C ALA A 134 -1.77 11.27 7.87
N VAL A 135 -1.84 10.77 9.11
CA VAL A 135 -0.91 11.09 10.22
C VAL A 135 -0.59 9.88 11.06
N GLY A 136 0.48 9.96 11.81
CA GLY A 136 0.86 8.98 12.82
C GLY A 136 0.01 9.02 14.09
N PRO A 137 0.25 8.06 15.01
CA PRO A 137 -0.55 7.88 16.24
C PRO A 137 -0.51 9.08 17.20
N ASP A 138 0.49 9.92 17.12
CA ASP A 138 0.65 11.13 17.93
C ASP A 138 -0.24 12.30 17.49
N ALA A 139 -0.91 12.20 16.32
CA ALA A 139 -1.71 13.27 15.74
C ALA A 139 -3.10 12.82 15.24
N VAL A 140 -3.62 11.68 15.69
CA VAL A 140 -4.87 11.06 15.18
C VAL A 140 -6.09 11.98 15.30
N ASP A 141 -6.17 12.78 16.35
CA ASP A 141 -7.27 13.72 16.60
C ASP A 141 -6.98 15.13 16.03
N ALA A 142 -5.87 15.29 15.32
CA ALA A 142 -5.41 16.60 14.86
C ALA A 142 -5.79 16.91 13.40
N ILE A 143 -6.35 15.95 12.67
CA ILE A 143 -6.67 16.11 11.25
C ILE A 143 -8.17 16.28 11.02
N ASP A 144 -8.49 17.12 10.03
CA ASP A 144 -9.82 17.35 9.51
C ASP A 144 -9.70 17.65 8.02
N ILE A 145 -10.05 16.68 7.16
CA ILE A 145 -9.89 16.80 5.71
C ILE A 145 -10.75 17.92 5.11
N THR A 146 -11.81 18.34 5.81
CA THR A 146 -12.69 19.44 5.38
C THR A 146 -12.10 20.81 5.69
N ALA A 147 -11.11 20.90 6.60
CA ALA A 147 -10.47 22.13 6.97
C ALA A 147 -9.29 22.47 6.02
N PRO A 148 -8.93 23.75 5.89
CA PRO A 148 -7.75 24.16 5.14
C PRO A 148 -6.48 23.46 5.62
N ILE A 149 -5.58 23.11 4.69
CA ILE A 149 -4.33 22.40 5.02
C ILE A 149 -3.48 23.12 6.06
N GLY A 150 -3.44 24.45 6.04
CA GLY A 150 -2.71 25.24 7.04
C GLY A 150 -3.25 25.11 8.46
N GLU A 151 -4.54 24.83 8.64
CA GLU A 151 -5.14 24.52 9.93
C GLU A 151 -4.71 23.13 10.41
N ASN A 152 -4.77 22.12 9.54
CA ASN A 152 -4.30 20.78 9.82
C ASN A 152 -2.82 20.78 10.26
N ILE A 153 -1.97 21.48 9.51
CA ILE A 153 -0.54 21.62 9.82
C ILE A 153 -0.34 22.19 11.23
N ARG A 154 -1.06 23.24 11.60
CA ARG A 154 -0.96 23.82 12.96
C ARG A 154 -1.45 22.87 14.05
N LYS A 155 -2.53 22.14 13.82
CA LYS A 155 -3.07 21.14 14.76
C LYS A 155 -2.08 19.98 14.94
N VAL A 156 -1.50 19.47 13.85
CA VAL A 156 -0.50 18.40 13.88
C VAL A 156 0.77 18.88 14.60
N ALA A 157 1.27 20.09 14.32
CA ALA A 157 2.41 20.67 15.03
C ALA A 157 2.18 20.72 16.56
N LYS A 158 0.98 21.17 16.96
CA LYS A 158 0.59 21.21 18.37
C LYS A 158 0.53 19.80 18.98
N ALA A 159 -0.06 18.82 18.29
CA ALA A 159 -0.18 17.43 18.76
C ALA A 159 1.19 16.78 18.94
N LYS A 160 2.12 17.04 18.02
CA LYS A 160 3.51 16.55 18.07
C LYS A 160 4.43 17.38 18.99
N ASN A 161 3.91 18.41 19.65
CA ASN A 161 4.70 19.36 20.45
C ASN A 161 5.90 19.92 19.65
N SER A 162 5.67 20.28 18.40
CA SER A 162 6.67 20.74 17.43
C SER A 162 6.33 22.13 16.88
N SER A 163 7.27 22.77 16.20
CA SER A 163 7.03 23.97 15.42
C SER A 163 6.49 23.62 14.04
N VAL A 164 5.59 24.45 13.49
CA VAL A 164 5.14 24.30 12.08
C VAL A 164 6.31 24.26 11.10
N ALA A 165 7.36 25.05 11.35
CA ALA A 165 8.55 25.10 10.50
C ALA A 165 9.36 23.79 10.49
N ASP A 166 9.16 22.94 11.48
CA ASP A 166 9.83 21.64 11.58
C ASP A 166 9.01 20.50 10.97
N LEU A 167 7.71 20.74 10.69
CA LEU A 167 6.87 19.74 10.06
C LEU A 167 7.17 19.59 8.57
N THR A 168 7.05 18.35 8.08
CA THR A 168 7.16 18.00 6.67
C THR A 168 5.87 17.38 6.18
N VAL A 169 5.26 18.00 5.17
CA VAL A 169 4.06 17.49 4.49
C VAL A 169 4.47 16.77 3.21
N CYS A 170 4.11 15.50 3.07
CA CYS A 170 4.30 14.72 1.86
C CYS A 170 3.10 14.93 0.92
N ILE A 171 3.38 15.31 -0.33
CA ILE A 171 2.36 15.60 -1.36
C ILE A 171 2.84 15.03 -2.70
N LEU A 172 1.93 14.42 -3.47
CA LEU A 172 2.21 14.02 -4.86
C LEU A 172 2.45 15.26 -5.72
N ASP A 173 3.55 15.26 -6.47
CA ASP A 173 3.90 16.32 -7.44
C ASP A 173 3.02 16.19 -8.69
N ARG A 174 1.86 16.81 -8.64
CA ARG A 174 0.85 16.81 -9.71
C ARG A 174 0.26 18.22 -9.88
N PRO A 175 -0.10 18.63 -11.09
CA PRO A 175 -0.71 19.96 -11.32
C PRO A 175 -1.94 20.21 -10.44
N ARG A 176 -2.75 19.19 -10.15
CA ARG A 176 -3.91 19.30 -9.26
C ARG A 176 -3.58 19.69 -7.81
N HIS A 177 -2.31 19.61 -7.41
CA HIS A 177 -1.84 19.93 -6.05
C HIS A 177 -1.12 21.28 -5.93
N GLU A 178 -0.97 22.05 -7.02
CA GLU A 178 -0.25 23.34 -6.98
C GLU A 178 -0.76 24.26 -5.88
N ARG A 179 -2.09 24.37 -5.72
CA ARG A 179 -2.72 25.17 -4.67
C ARG A 179 -2.44 24.58 -3.28
N LEU A 180 -2.61 23.29 -3.10
CA LEU A 180 -2.35 22.58 -1.83
C LEU A 180 -0.90 22.80 -1.38
N ILE A 181 0.05 22.68 -2.31
CA ILE A 181 1.48 22.90 -2.07
C ILE A 181 1.74 24.36 -1.67
N ALA A 182 1.14 25.32 -2.38
CA ALA A 182 1.28 26.74 -2.08
C ALA A 182 0.72 27.07 -0.67
N ASP A 183 -0.46 26.58 -0.35
CA ASP A 183 -1.13 26.81 0.93
C ASP A 183 -0.35 26.18 2.11
N ALA A 184 0.21 24.99 1.93
CA ALA A 184 1.03 24.32 2.93
C ALA A 184 2.37 25.09 3.17
N ARG A 185 3.00 25.58 2.10
CA ARG A 185 4.20 26.46 2.21
C ARG A 185 3.87 27.79 2.89
N ALA A 186 2.73 28.39 2.55
CA ALA A 186 2.27 29.63 3.19
C ALA A 186 2.00 29.45 4.69
N ALA A 187 1.59 28.26 5.10
CA ALA A 187 1.46 27.92 6.53
C ALA A 187 2.81 27.78 7.25
N GLY A 188 3.92 27.68 6.52
CA GLY A 188 5.28 27.61 7.06
C GLY A 188 5.87 26.21 7.16
N ALA A 189 5.19 25.18 6.68
CA ALA A 189 5.69 23.82 6.71
C ALA A 189 6.68 23.52 5.56
N ARG A 190 7.54 22.52 5.76
CA ARG A 190 8.36 21.94 4.71
C ARG A 190 7.51 21.00 3.85
N ILE A 191 7.81 20.94 2.57
CA ILE A 191 7.11 20.07 1.64
C ILE A 191 8.08 19.02 1.09
N ARG A 192 7.66 17.76 1.13
CA ARG A 192 8.29 16.65 0.45
C ARG A 192 7.44 16.26 -0.74
N LEU A 193 7.90 16.58 -1.94
CA LEU A 193 7.22 16.18 -3.17
C LEU A 193 7.65 14.77 -3.55
N ILE A 194 6.65 13.92 -3.86
CA ILE A 194 6.86 12.58 -4.41
C ILE A 194 6.23 12.51 -5.80
N SER A 195 6.92 11.90 -6.74
CA SER A 195 6.42 11.83 -8.12
C SER A 195 5.44 10.68 -8.36
N ASP A 196 5.43 9.66 -7.48
CA ASP A 196 4.55 8.49 -7.53
C ASP A 196 4.62 7.74 -6.19
N GLY A 197 3.73 6.75 -5.94
CA GLY A 197 3.85 5.86 -4.79
C GLY A 197 3.47 6.53 -3.45
N ASP A 198 2.18 6.88 -3.28
CA ASP A 198 1.74 7.58 -2.06
C ASP A 198 1.50 6.65 -0.85
N VAL A 199 1.46 5.33 -1.05
CA VAL A 199 1.40 4.35 0.06
C VAL A 199 2.66 4.47 0.94
N ALA A 200 3.85 4.48 0.34
CA ALA A 200 5.10 4.66 1.08
C ALA A 200 5.15 6.02 1.80
N GLY A 201 4.67 7.08 1.14
CA GLY A 201 4.60 8.42 1.72
C GLY A 201 3.69 8.50 2.97
N ALA A 202 2.55 7.82 2.95
CA ALA A 202 1.64 7.76 4.08
C ALA A 202 2.18 6.92 5.25
N ILE A 203 2.83 5.80 4.97
CA ILE A 203 3.50 4.99 5.99
C ILE A 203 4.63 5.82 6.64
N ALA A 204 5.37 6.59 5.85
CA ALA A 204 6.39 7.50 6.38
C ALA A 204 5.78 8.52 7.35
N ALA A 205 4.60 9.10 7.05
CA ALA A 205 3.93 10.04 7.96
C ALA A 205 3.54 9.42 9.32
N CYS A 206 3.43 8.09 9.40
CA CYS A 206 3.14 7.35 10.63
C CYS A 206 4.40 6.90 11.40
N ARG A 207 5.60 7.10 10.84
CA ARG A 207 6.86 6.67 11.46
C ARG A 207 7.62 7.86 12.04
N PRO A 208 8.01 7.82 13.33
CA PRO A 208 8.69 8.94 13.97
C PRO A 208 10.10 9.23 13.42
N ASP A 209 10.74 8.24 12.78
CA ASP A 209 12.10 8.31 12.24
C ASP A 209 12.16 8.67 10.75
N SER A 210 11.02 8.93 10.10
CA SER A 210 10.94 9.14 8.64
C SER A 210 11.23 10.58 8.19
N GLY A 211 11.08 11.53 9.10
CA GLY A 211 11.12 12.97 8.79
C GLY A 211 9.93 13.48 7.98
N THR A 212 8.83 12.70 7.90
CA THR A 212 7.54 13.07 7.32
C THR A 212 6.49 13.05 8.41
N ASP A 213 5.65 14.08 8.50
CA ASP A 213 4.69 14.25 9.61
C ASP A 213 3.24 14.10 9.16
N LEU A 214 2.98 14.35 7.89
CA LEU A 214 1.64 14.39 7.32
C LEU A 214 1.71 14.03 5.83
N LEU A 215 0.78 13.19 5.34
CA LEU A 215 0.51 13.07 3.91
C LEU A 215 -0.80 13.79 3.60
N ALA A 216 -0.86 14.54 2.50
CA ALA A 216 -2.08 15.18 2.03
C ALA A 216 -2.17 15.23 0.51
N GLY A 217 -3.38 15.10 -0.04
CA GLY A 217 -3.65 15.29 -1.46
C GLY A 217 -4.52 14.21 -2.08
N ILE A 218 -4.76 14.35 -3.39
CA ILE A 218 -5.60 13.45 -4.18
C ILE A 218 -4.71 12.38 -4.82
N GLY A 219 -5.00 11.12 -4.52
CA GLY A 219 -4.36 9.94 -5.11
C GLY A 219 -5.39 8.87 -5.44
N GLY A 220 -4.96 7.69 -5.88
CA GLY A 220 -5.85 6.58 -6.19
C GLY A 220 -6.63 6.09 -4.97
N THR A 221 -7.89 5.73 -5.19
CA THR A 221 -8.74 5.14 -4.15
C THR A 221 -8.22 3.77 -3.71
N PRO A 222 -7.79 2.88 -4.62
CA PRO A 222 -7.18 1.60 -4.26
C PRO A 222 -6.01 1.75 -3.30
N GLU A 223 -5.05 2.62 -3.64
CA GLU A 223 -3.87 2.90 -2.82
C GLU A 223 -4.26 3.52 -1.46
N GLY A 224 -5.33 4.31 -1.43
CA GLY A 224 -5.88 4.89 -0.19
C GLY A 224 -6.36 3.82 0.79
N ILE A 225 -6.97 2.74 0.31
CA ILE A 225 -7.48 1.65 1.15
C ILE A 225 -6.31 0.76 1.62
N ILE A 226 -5.36 0.42 0.74
CA ILE A 226 -4.13 -0.27 1.12
C ILE A 226 -3.37 0.53 2.17
N THR A 227 -3.29 1.85 2.00
CA THR A 227 -2.72 2.80 2.97
C THR A 227 -3.46 2.75 4.30
N ALA A 228 -4.81 2.75 4.29
CA ALA A 228 -5.61 2.69 5.51
C ALA A 228 -5.34 1.41 6.32
N ALA A 229 -5.12 0.28 5.64
CA ALA A 229 -4.73 -0.98 6.30
C ALA A 229 -3.37 -0.84 7.02
N ALA A 230 -2.37 -0.23 6.38
CA ALA A 230 -1.06 0.02 7.00
C ALA A 230 -1.18 0.97 8.20
N ILE A 231 -1.86 2.10 8.02
CA ILE A 231 -2.05 3.13 9.06
C ILE A 231 -2.80 2.54 10.26
N ARG A 232 -3.85 1.74 10.03
CA ARG A 232 -4.55 1.02 11.08
C ARG A 232 -3.63 0.12 11.89
N CYS A 233 -2.76 -0.64 11.23
CA CYS A 233 -1.78 -1.50 11.91
C CYS A 233 -0.78 -0.70 12.76
N MET A 234 -0.54 0.56 12.43
CA MET A 234 0.39 1.47 13.12
C MET A 234 -0.28 2.35 14.17
N GLY A 235 -1.61 2.34 14.26
CA GLY A 235 -2.38 3.16 15.20
C GLY A 235 -2.49 4.63 14.80
N GLY A 236 -2.19 4.97 13.54
CA GLY A 236 -2.37 6.29 12.97
C GLY A 236 -3.81 6.54 12.50
N ALA A 237 -4.04 7.65 11.82
CA ALA A 237 -5.33 8.01 11.24
C ALA A 237 -5.19 8.45 9.78
N ILE A 238 -6.18 8.05 8.97
CA ILE A 238 -6.43 8.57 7.64
C ILE A 238 -7.87 9.03 7.54
N GLN A 239 -8.09 10.18 6.92
CA GLN A 239 -9.40 10.63 6.47
C GLN A 239 -9.37 10.75 4.94
N ALA A 240 -10.48 10.38 4.30
CA ALA A 240 -10.60 10.44 2.85
C ALA A 240 -11.97 10.92 2.42
N GLN A 241 -12.05 11.51 1.23
CA GLN A 241 -13.28 11.82 0.51
C GLN A 241 -13.14 11.37 -0.94
N LEU A 242 -14.17 10.76 -1.51
CA LEU A 242 -14.18 10.37 -2.91
C LEU A 242 -14.06 11.62 -3.80
N ALA A 243 -13.21 11.57 -4.81
CA ALA A 243 -12.91 12.69 -5.70
C ALA A 243 -13.11 12.29 -7.18
N PRO A 244 -14.37 12.20 -7.66
CA PRO A 244 -14.65 11.83 -9.04
C PRO A 244 -13.94 12.76 -10.02
N LYS A 245 -13.35 12.19 -11.08
CA LYS A 245 -12.58 12.95 -12.09
C LYS A 245 -13.47 13.72 -13.07
N ASP A 246 -14.72 13.23 -13.27
CA ASP A 246 -15.68 13.77 -14.21
C ASP A 246 -17.13 13.51 -13.72
N ASP A 247 -18.12 14.05 -14.48
CA ASP A 247 -19.53 13.91 -14.15
C ASP A 247 -20.05 12.47 -14.32
N ASP A 248 -19.46 11.68 -15.23
CA ASP A 248 -19.83 10.27 -15.42
C ASP A 248 -19.43 9.44 -14.21
N GLU A 249 -18.23 9.63 -13.69
CA GLU A 249 -17.76 8.95 -12.49
C GLU A 249 -18.54 9.40 -11.26
N ARG A 250 -18.87 10.70 -11.17
CA ARG A 250 -19.76 11.25 -10.13
C ARG A 250 -21.13 10.57 -10.16
N GLN A 251 -21.75 10.46 -11.33
CA GLN A 251 -23.05 9.83 -11.45
C GLN A 251 -23.00 8.34 -11.08
N LYS A 252 -21.98 7.61 -11.53
CA LYS A 252 -21.77 6.20 -11.15
C LYS A 252 -21.64 6.02 -9.64
N ALA A 253 -20.94 6.91 -8.96
CA ALA A 253 -20.80 6.87 -7.51
C ALA A 253 -22.15 7.07 -6.81
N VAL A 254 -22.93 8.06 -7.23
CA VAL A 254 -24.28 8.34 -6.69
C VAL A 254 -25.22 7.17 -6.95
N ASP A 255 -25.23 6.61 -8.15
CA ASP A 255 -26.07 5.46 -8.52
C ASP A 255 -25.74 4.19 -7.69
N ARG A 256 -24.50 4.06 -7.23
CA ARG A 256 -24.07 3.02 -6.28
C ARG A 256 -24.30 3.36 -4.82
N GLY A 257 -24.90 4.51 -4.53
CA GLY A 257 -25.28 4.93 -3.19
C GLY A 257 -24.14 5.56 -2.38
N HIS A 258 -23.05 5.98 -3.03
CA HIS A 258 -21.98 6.70 -2.33
C HIS A 258 -22.37 8.15 -2.07
N ASP A 259 -22.15 8.60 -0.84
CA ASP A 259 -22.18 10.00 -0.46
C ASP A 259 -20.79 10.61 -0.69
N LEU A 260 -20.68 11.49 -1.67
CA LEU A 260 -19.41 12.11 -2.06
C LEU A 260 -18.93 13.18 -1.08
N ASP A 261 -19.82 13.70 -0.23
CA ASP A 261 -19.47 14.67 0.81
C ASP A 261 -19.06 13.99 2.13
N ARG A 262 -19.27 12.67 2.22
CA ARG A 262 -18.92 11.90 3.40
C ARG A 262 -17.40 11.86 3.59
N VAL A 263 -16.97 12.17 4.81
CA VAL A 263 -15.59 11.88 5.25
C VAL A 263 -15.52 10.42 5.67
N LEU A 264 -14.67 9.66 4.99
CA LEU A 264 -14.35 8.27 5.31
C LEU A 264 -13.17 8.25 6.29
N SER A 265 -13.39 7.65 7.45
CA SER A 265 -12.34 7.42 8.47
C SER A 265 -11.51 6.18 8.15
N THR A 266 -10.44 5.97 8.91
CA THR A 266 -9.66 4.72 8.86
C THR A 266 -10.56 3.48 9.02
N GLU A 267 -11.55 3.54 9.93
CA GLU A 267 -12.52 2.46 10.17
C GLU A 267 -13.49 2.24 9.01
N ASP A 268 -13.89 3.31 8.32
CA ASP A 268 -14.74 3.22 7.13
C ASP A 268 -14.00 2.62 5.94
N LEU A 269 -12.70 2.87 5.82
CA LEU A 269 -11.86 2.36 4.73
C LEU A 269 -11.46 0.91 4.97
N VAL A 270 -11.06 0.57 6.20
CA VAL A 270 -10.71 -0.80 6.60
C VAL A 270 -11.15 -1.02 8.04
N SER A 271 -12.20 -1.83 8.22
CA SER A 271 -12.76 -2.13 9.54
C SER A 271 -12.11 -3.33 10.22
N GLY A 272 -12.40 -3.51 11.52
CA GLY A 272 -11.95 -4.64 12.31
C GLY A 272 -10.48 -4.54 12.74
N GLU A 273 -10.02 -5.47 13.55
CA GLU A 273 -8.66 -5.49 14.12
C GLU A 273 -7.73 -6.48 13.42
N ASN A 274 -8.28 -7.50 12.75
CA ASN A 274 -7.49 -8.57 12.15
C ASN A 274 -7.01 -8.20 10.74
N VAL A 275 -6.27 -7.10 10.68
CA VAL A 275 -5.71 -6.53 9.47
C VAL A 275 -4.23 -6.85 9.38
N PHE A 276 -3.78 -7.22 8.19
CA PHE A 276 -2.38 -7.41 7.83
C PHE A 276 -2.02 -6.48 6.68
N PHE A 277 -0.80 -5.98 6.72
CA PHE A 277 -0.19 -5.25 5.62
C PHE A 277 1.22 -5.79 5.38
N SER A 278 1.61 -5.92 4.13
CA SER A 278 2.98 -6.26 3.73
C SER A 278 3.42 -5.39 2.57
N ALA A 279 4.68 -4.94 2.62
CA ALA A 279 5.33 -4.28 1.50
C ALA A 279 6.79 -4.73 1.39
N THR A 280 7.29 -4.82 0.15
CA THR A 280 8.70 -5.13 -0.16
C THR A 280 9.24 -4.10 -1.13
N GLY A 281 10.44 -3.59 -0.88
CA GLY A 281 11.10 -2.62 -1.74
C GLY A 281 11.48 -3.21 -3.10
N ILE A 282 11.09 -2.53 -4.19
CA ILE A 282 11.52 -2.86 -5.55
C ILE A 282 12.77 -2.05 -5.88
N THR A 283 12.74 -0.75 -5.64
CA THR A 283 13.89 0.15 -5.75
C THR A 283 14.25 0.70 -4.37
N ASP A 284 15.51 1.13 -4.19
CA ASP A 284 15.91 1.75 -2.92
C ASP A 284 15.00 2.93 -2.60
N GLY A 285 14.57 3.03 -1.34
CA GLY A 285 13.68 4.09 -0.90
C GLY A 285 13.86 4.44 0.56
N ASP A 286 13.11 5.46 1.01
CA ASP A 286 13.18 5.91 2.41
C ASP A 286 12.53 4.91 3.37
N LEU A 287 11.54 4.17 2.90
CA LEU A 287 10.86 3.16 3.69
C LEU A 287 11.60 1.82 3.67
N LEU A 288 12.01 1.35 2.48
CA LEU A 288 12.59 0.03 2.24
C LEU A 288 13.74 0.11 1.24
N LYS A 289 14.75 -0.74 1.42
CA LYS A 289 15.77 -0.99 0.40
C LYS A 289 15.18 -1.81 -0.73
N GLY A 290 15.60 -1.52 -1.96
CA GLY A 290 15.21 -2.26 -3.15
C GLY A 290 15.87 -3.63 -3.24
N VAL A 291 15.41 -4.41 -4.22
CA VAL A 291 15.99 -5.73 -4.51
C VAL A 291 17.41 -5.58 -5.04
N ARG A 292 18.35 -6.31 -4.46
CA ARG A 292 19.75 -6.33 -4.90
C ARG A 292 20.14 -7.72 -5.36
N PHE A 293 20.35 -7.87 -6.67
CA PHE A 293 20.76 -9.13 -7.26
C PHE A 293 22.29 -9.30 -7.20
N TYR A 294 22.72 -10.54 -6.95
CA TYR A 294 24.12 -10.99 -7.00
C TYR A 294 24.21 -12.41 -7.59
N GLY A 295 25.38 -12.93 -7.80
CA GLY A 295 25.56 -14.26 -8.39
C GLY A 295 24.83 -15.36 -7.59
N GLY A 296 23.75 -15.91 -8.19
CA GLY A 296 22.95 -17.00 -7.61
C GLY A 296 21.89 -16.59 -6.59
N GLY A 297 21.71 -15.27 -6.29
CA GLY A 297 20.75 -14.83 -5.30
C GLY A 297 20.34 -13.37 -5.41
N CYS A 298 19.53 -12.94 -4.43
CA CYS A 298 19.23 -11.54 -4.20
C CYS A 298 18.92 -11.29 -2.73
N THR A 299 18.87 -10.01 -2.35
CA THR A 299 18.34 -9.56 -1.07
C THR A 299 17.08 -8.75 -1.27
N THR A 300 16.14 -8.87 -0.34
CA THR A 300 14.95 -8.03 -0.24
C THR A 300 14.87 -7.40 1.14
N GLN A 301 14.19 -6.26 1.23
CA GLN A 301 13.79 -5.67 2.51
C GLN A 301 12.29 -5.45 2.49
N SER A 302 11.62 -5.93 3.54
CA SER A 302 10.17 -5.91 3.65
C SER A 302 9.74 -5.31 4.99
N ILE A 303 8.55 -4.72 5.00
CA ILE A 303 7.82 -4.37 6.22
C ILE A 303 6.55 -5.19 6.26
N VAL A 304 6.25 -5.81 7.40
CA VAL A 304 5.00 -6.52 7.62
C VAL A 304 4.38 -6.11 8.93
N MET A 305 3.09 -5.87 8.90
CA MET A 305 2.33 -5.33 10.03
C MET A 305 1.12 -6.20 10.32
N ARG A 306 0.71 -6.21 11.59
CA ARG A 306 -0.54 -6.84 12.04
C ARG A 306 -1.28 -5.91 12.99
N GLY A 307 -2.52 -5.53 12.64
CA GLY A 307 -3.37 -4.62 13.42
C GLY A 307 -3.68 -5.17 14.81
N LYS A 308 -4.18 -6.40 14.90
CA LYS A 308 -4.57 -7.03 16.18
C LYS A 308 -3.48 -7.07 17.26
N SER A 309 -2.23 -7.11 16.86
CA SER A 309 -1.10 -7.14 17.80
C SER A 309 -0.31 -5.83 17.86
N GLY A 310 -0.63 -4.84 17.00
CA GLY A 310 0.14 -3.61 16.87
C GLY A 310 1.62 -3.86 16.53
N THR A 311 1.92 -4.97 15.85
CA THR A 311 3.30 -5.38 15.60
C THR A 311 3.73 -5.01 14.20
N VAL A 312 4.80 -4.25 14.11
CA VAL A 312 5.51 -3.93 12.85
C VAL A 312 6.86 -4.65 12.84
N ARG A 313 7.17 -5.33 11.74
CA ARG A 313 8.45 -6.04 11.56
C ARG A 313 9.13 -5.54 10.30
N MET A 314 10.42 -5.23 10.43
CA MET A 314 11.32 -5.04 9.30
C MET A 314 12.04 -6.38 9.07
N ILE A 315 12.00 -6.87 7.83
CA ILE A 315 12.57 -8.16 7.46
C ILE A 315 13.59 -7.92 6.37
N GLU A 316 14.80 -8.40 6.57
CA GLU A 316 15.83 -8.48 5.53
C GLU A 316 16.01 -9.96 5.18
N ALA A 317 15.80 -10.30 3.92
CA ALA A 317 15.86 -11.68 3.46
C ALA A 317 16.96 -11.86 2.40
N TYR A 318 17.60 -13.03 2.44
CA TYR A 318 18.65 -13.46 1.50
C TYR A 318 18.13 -14.67 0.74
N HIS A 319 17.91 -14.51 -0.55
CA HIS A 319 17.31 -15.52 -1.41
C HIS A 319 18.34 -16.25 -2.26
N ARG A 320 18.27 -17.57 -2.28
CA ARG A 320 18.97 -18.41 -3.27
C ARG A 320 17.99 -18.73 -4.39
N LEU A 321 18.17 -18.12 -5.55
CA LEU A 321 17.21 -18.23 -6.66
C LEU A 321 17.04 -19.66 -7.15
N SER A 322 18.13 -20.46 -7.22
CA SER A 322 18.04 -21.88 -7.58
C SER A 322 17.15 -22.68 -6.64
N LYS A 323 17.10 -22.34 -5.34
CA LYS A 323 16.23 -23.00 -4.39
C LYS A 323 14.80 -22.50 -4.46
N LEU A 324 14.60 -21.20 -4.67
CA LEU A 324 13.25 -20.65 -4.86
C LEU A 324 12.56 -21.27 -6.07
N ASN A 325 13.26 -21.46 -7.18
CA ASN A 325 12.72 -22.08 -8.39
C ASN A 325 12.31 -23.55 -8.19
N GLU A 326 12.92 -24.28 -7.23
CA GLU A 326 12.49 -25.63 -6.88
C GLU A 326 11.13 -25.65 -6.14
N TYR A 327 10.78 -24.58 -5.43
CA TYR A 327 9.58 -24.49 -4.59
C TYR A 327 8.45 -23.66 -5.20
N ALA A 328 8.82 -22.63 -5.96
CA ALA A 328 7.88 -21.74 -6.58
C ALA A 328 7.72 -22.11 -8.07
N ALA A 329 6.50 -22.09 -8.56
CA ALA A 329 6.27 -22.18 -10.01
C ALA A 329 6.73 -20.90 -10.76
N VAL A 330 7.38 -19.95 -10.06
CA VAL A 330 7.90 -18.70 -10.59
C VAL A 330 9.38 -18.85 -10.92
N ASP A 331 9.78 -18.51 -12.13
CA ASP A 331 11.19 -18.45 -12.51
C ASP A 331 11.81 -17.13 -12.05
N PHE A 332 12.56 -17.18 -10.96
CA PHE A 332 13.31 -16.05 -10.42
C PHE A 332 14.72 -15.92 -10.99
N THR A 333 15.19 -16.85 -11.83
CA THR A 333 16.58 -16.81 -12.35
C THR A 333 16.78 -15.69 -13.35
N GLY A 334 15.68 -15.24 -13.99
CA GLY A 334 15.73 -14.15 -14.96
C GLY A 334 16.46 -14.55 -16.24
N ASP A 335 16.43 -15.81 -16.61
CA ASP A 335 16.78 -16.22 -17.98
C ASP A 335 15.66 -15.73 -18.92
N THR A 336 15.72 -14.43 -19.21
CA THR A 336 14.79 -13.75 -20.11
C THR A 336 14.95 -14.21 -21.56
N SER A 337 15.91 -15.08 -21.85
CA SER A 337 16.15 -15.58 -23.21
C SER A 337 15.05 -16.47 -23.76
N ALA A 338 14.25 -17.06 -22.88
CA ALA A 338 13.16 -17.96 -23.27
C ALA A 338 11.77 -17.30 -23.27
N ALA A 339 11.57 -16.21 -22.52
CA ALA A 339 10.24 -15.59 -22.33
C ALA A 339 10.03 -14.27 -23.11
N TYR A 340 11.11 -13.52 -23.37
CA TYR A 340 11.01 -12.24 -24.09
C TYR A 340 12.20 -12.08 -25.03
N PRO A 341 12.02 -12.22 -26.35
CA PRO A 341 13.07 -11.84 -27.28
C PRO A 341 13.36 -10.37 -27.10
N LEU A 342 14.61 -10.04 -26.77
CA LEU A 342 15.07 -8.66 -26.77
C LEU A 342 14.83 -8.07 -28.16
N PRO A 343 14.43 -6.79 -28.28
CA PRO A 343 14.20 -6.12 -29.56
C PRO A 343 15.45 -6.05 -30.41
#